data_8b2d141dc3b15158a751c07c33f6b19d
#
_entry.id   8b2d141dc3b15158a751c07c33f6b19d
#
_cell.length_a   1.000
_cell.length_b   1.000
_cell.length_c   1.000
_cell.angle_alpha   90.00
_cell.angle_beta   90.00
_cell.angle_gamma   90.00
#
_symmetry.space_group_name_H-M   'P 1'
#
loop_
_entity.id
_entity.type
_entity.pdbx_description
1 polymer ?
#
loop_
_entity_poly.entity_id
_entity_poly.type
_entity_poly.pdbx_seq_one_letter_code
_entity_poly.pdbx_strand_id
1 'polypeptide(L)'
;MKKIIALMLVLTLVAALAACTQVTRISVENPAEIKLEKAGGGVAVTLTENKTVSRITDVICQIPLQAAEATEDAWTYRITWLDADGKTITTVTLAGSQIRWEGQSYNLGVGVDLSVVTDVLETIPGLNK
;
A
#
# COMPACT_ATOMS: atom_id res chain seq x y z
N MET A 1 34.56 -11.20 -30.02
CA MET A 1 33.12 -11.41 -30.11
C MET A 1 32.56 -12.33 -29.03
N LYS A 2 33.23 -13.46 -28.73
CA LYS A 2 32.72 -14.39 -27.69
C LYS A 2 32.66 -13.78 -26.29
N LYS A 3 33.61 -12.87 -25.94
CA LYS A 3 33.61 -12.21 -24.62
C LYS A 3 32.45 -11.21 -24.44
N ILE A 4 32.01 -10.56 -25.50
CA ILE A 4 30.88 -9.61 -25.47
C ILE A 4 29.58 -10.32 -25.30
N ILE A 5 29.39 -11.47 -25.97
CA ILE A 5 28.18 -12.29 -25.86
C ILE A 5 28.02 -12.85 -24.44
N ALA A 6 29.12 -13.33 -23.85
CA ALA A 6 29.10 -13.84 -22.47
C ALA A 6 28.77 -12.74 -21.45
N LEU A 7 29.28 -11.53 -21.66
CA LEU A 7 29.01 -10.39 -20.80
C LEU A 7 27.52 -9.97 -20.88
N MET A 8 26.95 -9.94 -22.07
CA MET A 8 25.54 -9.63 -22.26
C MET A 8 24.63 -10.67 -21.61
N LEU A 9 25.00 -11.93 -21.67
CA LEU A 9 24.20 -13.02 -21.08
C LEU A 9 24.21 -12.91 -19.54
N VAL A 10 25.31 -12.57 -18.92
CA VAL A 10 25.43 -12.37 -17.48
C VAL A 10 24.62 -11.16 -17.04
N LEU A 11 24.66 -10.07 -17.78
CA LEU A 11 23.86 -8.86 -17.49
C LEU A 11 22.37 -9.14 -17.56
N THR A 12 21.91 -9.92 -18.54
CA THR A 12 20.50 -10.30 -18.67
C THR A 12 20.05 -11.17 -17.51
N LEU A 13 20.89 -12.08 -17.06
CA LEU A 13 20.59 -12.97 -15.93
C LEU A 13 20.49 -12.17 -14.62
N VAL A 14 21.38 -11.23 -14.37
CA VAL A 14 21.36 -10.36 -13.19
C VAL A 14 20.09 -9.49 -13.18
N ALA A 15 19.71 -8.93 -14.32
CA ALA A 15 18.49 -8.14 -14.45
C ALA A 15 17.23 -8.97 -14.16
N ALA A 16 17.17 -10.22 -14.62
CA ALA A 16 16.07 -11.14 -14.36
C ALA A 16 15.95 -11.47 -12.86
N LEU A 17 17.06 -11.73 -12.18
CA LEU A 17 17.09 -12.00 -10.75
C LEU A 17 16.67 -10.76 -9.94
N ALA A 18 17.11 -9.57 -10.33
CA ALA A 18 16.71 -8.33 -9.68
C ALA A 18 15.20 -8.09 -9.82
N ALA A 19 14.60 -8.38 -10.99
CA ALA A 19 13.17 -8.26 -11.21
C ALA A 19 12.35 -9.21 -10.34
N CYS A 20 12.84 -10.44 -10.08
CA CYS A 20 12.17 -11.44 -9.25
C CYS A 20 12.16 -11.07 -7.77
N THR A 21 13.11 -10.23 -7.32
CA THR A 21 13.23 -9.82 -5.91
C THR A 21 12.75 -8.41 -5.65
N GLN A 22 12.17 -7.75 -6.66
CA GLN A 22 11.74 -6.36 -6.55
C GLN A 22 10.55 -6.22 -5.59
N VAL A 23 10.72 -5.37 -4.60
CA VAL A 23 9.72 -5.02 -3.60
C VAL A 23 9.23 -3.60 -3.86
N THR A 24 7.91 -3.42 -3.84
CA THR A 24 7.27 -2.12 -3.98
C THR A 24 6.82 -1.63 -2.61
N ARG A 25 6.94 -0.34 -2.38
CA ARG A 25 6.37 0.33 -1.21
C ARG A 25 5.53 1.51 -1.65
N ILE A 26 4.42 1.72 -0.95
CA ILE A 26 3.56 2.86 -1.20
C ILE A 26 4.28 4.13 -0.77
N SER A 27 4.21 5.17 -1.60
CA SER A 27 4.81 6.46 -1.34
C SER A 27 3.73 7.53 -1.28
N VAL A 28 3.72 8.33 -0.22
CA VAL A 28 2.80 9.44 -0.04
C VAL A 28 3.60 10.67 0.37
N GLU A 29 3.55 11.71 -0.44
CA GLU A 29 4.30 12.94 -0.20
C GLU A 29 3.41 14.03 0.41
N ASN A 30 3.87 14.58 1.54
CA ASN A 30 3.24 15.71 2.23
C ASN A 30 1.73 15.57 2.45
N PRO A 31 1.25 14.47 3.02
CA PRO A 31 -0.17 14.32 3.30
C PRO A 31 -0.61 15.29 4.40
N ALA A 32 -1.74 15.94 4.20
CA ALA A 32 -2.34 16.83 5.19
C ALA A 32 -3.50 16.17 5.94
N GLU A 33 -4.26 15.33 5.23
CA GLU A 33 -5.43 14.65 5.78
C GLU A 33 -5.50 13.22 5.28
N ILE A 34 -6.19 12.37 6.06
CA ILE A 34 -6.52 11.00 5.66
C ILE A 34 -8.03 10.82 5.81
N LYS A 35 -8.66 10.32 4.76
CA LYS A 35 -10.06 9.89 4.79
C LYS A 35 -10.10 8.37 4.88
N LEU A 36 -10.76 7.85 5.90
CA LEU A 36 -10.92 6.42 6.11
C LEU A 36 -12.37 6.00 5.87
N GLU A 37 -12.53 4.92 5.12
CA GLU A 37 -13.85 4.35 4.84
C GLU A 37 -13.82 2.86 5.18
N LYS A 38 -14.93 2.37 5.74
CA LYS A 38 -15.12 0.95 6.04
C LYS A 38 -16.25 0.41 5.18
N ALA A 39 -16.05 -0.75 4.57
CA ALA A 39 -17.04 -1.38 3.72
C ALA A 39 -18.30 -1.76 4.53
N GLY A 40 -19.47 -1.58 3.93
CA GLY A 40 -20.73 -1.97 4.51
C GLY A 40 -21.28 -1.05 5.60
N GLY A 41 -20.48 -0.15 6.13
CA GLY A 41 -20.87 0.73 7.22
C GLY A 41 -21.33 2.12 6.83
N GLY A 42 -21.02 2.55 5.63
CA GLY A 42 -21.36 3.90 5.14
C GLY A 42 -20.71 5.04 5.93
N VAL A 43 -19.78 4.74 6.83
CA VAL A 43 -19.12 5.74 7.68
C VAL A 43 -17.77 6.09 7.09
N ALA A 44 -17.52 7.41 6.96
CA ALA A 44 -16.22 7.93 6.58
C ALA A 44 -15.69 8.81 7.73
N VAL A 45 -14.42 8.62 8.07
CA VAL A 45 -13.75 9.40 9.12
C VAL A 45 -12.61 10.17 8.47
N THR A 46 -12.54 11.47 8.70
CA THR A 46 -11.44 12.31 8.23
C THR A 46 -10.49 12.62 9.37
N LEU A 47 -9.22 12.31 9.19
CA LEU A 47 -8.18 12.56 10.17
C LEU A 47 -7.35 13.76 9.72
N THR A 48 -7.23 14.76 10.60
CA THR A 48 -6.50 15.99 10.32
C THR A 48 -5.34 16.22 11.27
N GLU A 49 -5.23 15.43 12.32
CA GLU A 49 -4.14 15.54 13.29
C GLU A 49 -2.84 14.99 12.73
N ASN A 50 -1.79 15.81 12.69
CA ASN A 50 -0.50 15.46 12.09
C ASN A 50 0.09 14.17 12.63
N LYS A 51 0.02 13.93 13.92
CA LYS A 51 0.55 12.71 14.53
C LYS A 51 -0.15 11.46 14.03
N THR A 52 -1.48 11.51 13.94
CA THR A 52 -2.28 10.39 13.47
C THR A 52 -2.06 10.14 11.99
N VAL A 53 -2.05 11.21 11.18
CA VAL A 53 -1.78 11.13 9.75
C VAL A 53 -0.39 10.52 9.50
N SER A 54 0.64 11.00 10.18
CA SER A 54 2.00 10.47 10.05
C SER A 54 2.10 9.01 10.49
N ARG A 55 1.45 8.65 11.58
CA ARG A 55 1.48 7.26 12.10
C ARG A 55 0.90 6.27 11.10
N ILE A 56 -0.27 6.58 10.56
CA ILE A 56 -0.93 5.70 9.57
C ILE A 56 -0.11 5.64 8.28
N THR A 57 0.38 6.79 7.82
CA THR A 57 1.21 6.87 6.62
C THR A 57 2.47 6.02 6.77
N ASP A 58 3.18 6.16 7.90
CA ASP A 58 4.41 5.41 8.15
C ASP A 58 4.17 3.90 8.20
N VAL A 59 3.11 3.46 8.86
CA VAL A 59 2.77 2.04 8.95
C VAL A 59 2.56 1.45 7.54
N ILE A 60 1.79 2.14 6.70
CA ILE A 60 1.45 1.64 5.37
C ILE A 60 2.64 1.73 4.41
N CYS A 61 3.39 2.84 4.44
CA CYS A 61 4.51 3.04 3.53
C CYS A 61 5.71 2.13 3.83
N GLN A 62 5.79 1.53 5.00
CA GLN A 62 6.85 0.59 5.35
C GLN A 62 6.59 -0.85 4.93
N ILE A 63 5.36 -1.17 4.53
CA ILE A 63 4.99 -2.54 4.16
C ILE A 63 5.64 -2.92 2.82
N PRO A 64 6.43 -4.01 2.79
CA PRO A 64 6.95 -4.51 1.52
C PRO A 64 5.82 -5.19 0.74
N LEU A 65 5.64 -4.81 -0.51
CA LEU A 65 4.57 -5.30 -1.38
C LEU A 65 5.14 -6.01 -2.58
N GLN A 66 4.49 -7.09 -3.00
CA GLN A 66 4.81 -7.81 -4.22
C GLN A 66 3.59 -7.80 -5.13
N ALA A 67 3.76 -7.39 -6.39
CA ALA A 67 2.67 -7.39 -7.37
C ALA A 67 2.08 -8.78 -7.50
N ALA A 68 0.76 -8.86 -7.53
CA ALA A 68 0.03 -10.12 -7.58
C ALA A 68 -1.25 -9.96 -8.38
N GLU A 69 -1.85 -11.08 -8.75
CA GLU A 69 -3.18 -11.07 -9.35
C GLU A 69 -4.22 -10.70 -8.29
N ALA A 70 -5.23 -9.93 -8.69
CA ALA A 70 -6.31 -9.54 -7.80
C ALA A 70 -7.12 -10.77 -7.39
N THR A 71 -7.36 -10.90 -6.09
CA THR A 71 -8.35 -11.85 -5.57
C THR A 71 -9.76 -11.26 -5.79
N GLU A 72 -10.78 -12.09 -5.75
CA GLU A 72 -12.17 -11.64 -5.86
C GLU A 72 -12.74 -11.11 -4.55
N ASP A 73 -11.90 -10.96 -3.54
CA ASP A 73 -12.32 -10.51 -2.22
C ASP A 73 -12.85 -9.08 -2.27
N ALA A 74 -13.97 -8.84 -1.58
CA ALA A 74 -14.51 -7.51 -1.42
C ALA A 74 -13.58 -6.65 -0.54
N TRP A 75 -13.54 -5.35 -0.82
CA TRP A 75 -12.73 -4.45 -0.01
C TRP A 75 -13.31 -4.30 1.41
N THR A 76 -12.44 -4.10 2.38
CA THR A 76 -12.80 -3.93 3.79
C THR A 76 -12.58 -2.50 4.26
N TYR A 77 -11.45 -1.89 3.91
CA TYR A 77 -11.12 -0.51 4.24
C TYR A 77 -10.57 0.20 3.01
N ARG A 78 -10.84 1.49 2.94
CA ARG A 78 -10.27 2.37 1.92
C ARG A 78 -9.63 3.57 2.62
N ILE A 79 -8.37 3.85 2.27
CA ILE A 79 -7.57 4.92 2.86
C ILE A 79 -7.22 5.89 1.75
N THR A 80 -7.68 7.14 1.89
CA THR A 80 -7.40 8.19 0.90
C THR A 80 -6.59 9.29 1.55
N TRP A 81 -5.44 9.61 0.98
CA TRP A 81 -4.60 10.72 1.43
C TRP A 81 -4.94 11.97 0.63
N LEU A 82 -5.07 13.09 1.33
CA LEU A 82 -5.40 14.39 0.75
C LEU A 82 -4.27 15.38 1.07
N ASP A 83 -4.01 16.30 0.14
CA ASP A 83 -3.06 17.39 0.38
C ASP A 83 -3.72 18.57 1.12
N ALA A 84 -2.95 19.64 1.35
CA ALA A 84 -3.45 20.82 2.06
C ALA A 84 -4.58 21.53 1.33
N ASP A 85 -4.71 21.34 0.02
CA ASP A 85 -5.78 21.92 -0.80
C ASP A 85 -7.02 21.01 -0.88
N GLY A 86 -7.01 19.86 -0.19
CA GLY A 86 -8.10 18.91 -0.23
C GLY A 86 -8.13 18.01 -1.46
N LYS A 87 -7.04 18.00 -2.25
CA LYS A 87 -6.95 17.13 -3.42
C LYS A 87 -6.43 15.77 -3.04
N THR A 88 -6.95 14.73 -3.69
CA THR A 88 -6.51 13.36 -3.49
C THR A 88 -5.08 13.17 -3.98
N ILE A 89 -4.20 12.71 -3.08
CA ILE A 89 -2.83 12.32 -3.43
C ILE A 89 -2.86 10.90 -3.97
N THR A 90 -3.39 9.96 -3.18
CA THR A 90 -3.51 8.55 -3.57
C THR A 90 -4.54 7.85 -2.69
N THR A 91 -5.01 6.70 -3.16
CA THR A 91 -5.96 5.85 -2.43
C THR A 91 -5.42 4.42 -2.35
N VAL A 92 -5.50 3.83 -1.17
CA VAL A 92 -5.16 2.43 -0.91
C VAL A 92 -6.42 1.71 -0.46
N THR A 93 -6.68 0.54 -1.03
CA THR A 93 -7.83 -0.28 -0.67
C THR A 93 -7.34 -1.62 -0.12
N LEU A 94 -7.87 -2.01 1.05
CA LEU A 94 -7.60 -3.32 1.64
C LEU A 94 -8.70 -4.29 1.21
N ALA A 95 -8.32 -5.42 0.66
CA ALA A 95 -9.27 -6.43 0.18
C ALA A 95 -8.74 -7.84 0.48
N GLY A 96 -9.41 -8.54 1.38
CA GLY A 96 -8.91 -9.84 1.85
C GLY A 96 -7.54 -9.69 2.50
N SER A 97 -6.56 -10.40 1.98
CA SER A 97 -5.16 -10.30 2.44
C SER A 97 -4.28 -9.43 1.54
N GLN A 98 -4.89 -8.73 0.59
CA GLN A 98 -4.17 -7.91 -0.39
C GLN A 98 -4.39 -6.42 -0.19
N ILE A 99 -3.44 -5.64 -0.68
CA ILE A 99 -3.55 -4.19 -0.81
C ILE A 99 -3.68 -3.87 -2.29
N ARG A 100 -4.64 -3.00 -2.64
CA ARG A 100 -4.81 -2.47 -3.99
C ARG A 100 -4.37 -1.02 -4.02
N TRP A 101 -3.49 -0.69 -4.95
CA TRP A 101 -2.93 0.64 -5.08
C TRP A 101 -2.60 0.93 -6.55
N GLU A 102 -3.05 2.07 -7.04
CA GLU A 102 -2.81 2.52 -8.43
C GLU A 102 -3.20 1.47 -9.49
N GLY A 103 -4.33 0.80 -9.28
CA GLY A 103 -4.84 -0.19 -10.23
C GLY A 103 -4.16 -1.55 -10.17
N GLN A 104 -3.23 -1.76 -9.25
CA GLN A 104 -2.51 -3.01 -9.09
C GLN A 104 -2.81 -3.62 -7.73
N SER A 105 -2.97 -4.93 -7.67
CA SER A 105 -3.09 -5.69 -6.43
C SER A 105 -1.71 -6.19 -5.97
N TYR A 106 -1.52 -6.24 -4.68
CA TYR A 106 -0.25 -6.64 -4.06
C TYR A 106 -0.48 -7.60 -2.91
N ASN A 107 0.39 -8.61 -2.82
CA ASN A 107 0.54 -9.41 -1.61
C ASN A 107 1.53 -8.72 -0.69
N LEU A 108 1.36 -8.89 0.62
CA LEU A 108 2.33 -8.39 1.59
C LEU A 108 3.56 -9.31 1.62
N GLY A 109 4.70 -8.74 1.95
CA GLY A 109 5.95 -9.49 2.06
C GLY A 109 5.89 -10.57 3.13
N VAL A 110 6.85 -11.49 3.06
CA VAL A 110 6.93 -12.63 3.97
C VAL A 110 7.03 -12.15 5.42
N GLY A 111 6.21 -12.73 6.30
CA GLY A 111 6.18 -12.38 7.72
C GLY A 111 5.37 -11.14 8.06
N VAL A 112 4.72 -10.52 7.07
CA VAL A 112 3.86 -9.35 7.27
C VAL A 112 2.44 -9.70 6.85
N ASP A 113 1.45 -9.37 7.68
CA ASP A 113 0.05 -9.51 7.31
C ASP A 113 -0.70 -8.19 7.52
N LEU A 114 -1.96 -8.13 7.05
CA LEU A 114 -2.75 -6.91 7.14
C LEU A 114 -3.08 -6.49 8.57
N SER A 115 -2.85 -7.32 9.58
CA SER A 115 -3.14 -6.96 10.97
C SER A 115 -2.32 -5.75 11.41
N VAL A 116 -1.12 -5.53 10.85
CA VAL A 116 -0.34 -4.32 11.16
C VAL A 116 -1.08 -3.04 10.78
N VAL A 117 -1.92 -3.08 9.76
CA VAL A 117 -2.74 -1.95 9.32
C VAL A 117 -4.10 -1.94 10.05
N THR A 118 -4.79 -3.08 10.06
CA THR A 118 -6.13 -3.17 10.66
C THR A 118 -6.11 -2.89 12.15
N ASP A 119 -5.06 -3.30 12.86
CA ASP A 119 -4.91 -3.00 14.29
C ASP A 119 -4.83 -1.49 14.54
N VAL A 120 -4.14 -0.76 13.69
CA VAL A 120 -4.09 0.70 13.77
C VAL A 120 -5.45 1.31 13.45
N LEU A 121 -6.12 0.84 12.39
CA LEU A 121 -7.42 1.35 11.98
C LEU A 121 -8.51 1.09 13.02
N GLU A 122 -8.44 -0.03 13.73
CA GLU A 122 -9.39 -0.36 14.80
C GLU A 122 -9.30 0.60 15.98
N THR A 123 -8.18 1.29 16.16
CA THR A 123 -8.03 2.29 17.22
C THR A 123 -8.65 3.64 16.87
N ILE A 124 -9.09 3.85 15.63
CA ILE A 124 -9.63 5.13 15.18
C ILE A 124 -11.07 5.30 15.66
N PRO A 125 -11.38 6.36 16.46
CA PRO A 125 -12.74 6.59 16.92
C PRO A 125 -13.72 6.83 15.76
N GLY A 126 -14.87 6.21 15.83
CA GLY A 126 -15.95 6.38 14.86
C GLY A 126 -15.88 5.48 13.63
N LEU A 127 -14.74 4.86 13.36
CA LEU A 127 -14.58 4.02 12.17
C LEU A 127 -15.27 2.66 12.31
N ASN A 128 -15.26 2.11 13.51
CA ASN A 128 -15.79 0.77 13.80
C ASN A 128 -17.07 0.80 14.64
N LYS A 129 -17.97 1.70 14.33
CA LYS A 129 -19.30 1.76 14.95
C LYS A 129 -20.30 0.86 14.28
#